data_fb23ff027808d5003ec0f1a7a58e5460
#
_entry.id   fb23ff027808d5003ec0f1a7a58e5460
#
_cell.length_a   1.000
_cell.length_b   1.000
_cell.length_c   1.000
_cell.angle_alpha   90.00
_cell.angle_beta   90.00
_cell.angle_gamma   90.00
#
_symmetry.space_group_name_H-M   'P 1'
#
loop_
_entity.id
_entity.type
_entity.pdbx_description
1 polymer ?
#
loop_
_entity_poly.entity_id
_entity_poly.type
_entity_poly.pdbx_seq_one_letter_code
_entity_poly.pdbx_strand_id
1 'polypeptide(L)'
;EGCVLKVYKDHLGYETVGVGHLILKTDEEYGQGVGFPITQTRADELLFYDLNNVLEECESHFHQNWSIWPEEVKLIIANMAFNLGMTKLKKFQLMLNAINAEDYKTAAKEGLDSRWAKQVHNRAKRLMGRLHGIDVTDKFDNEGKLK
;
A
#
# COMPACT_ATOMS: atom_id res chain seq x y z
N GLU A 1 -6.39 -10.00 0.71
CA GLU A 1 -7.60 -9.27 0.54
C GLU A 1 -8.51 -9.91 -0.44
N GLY A 2 -9.77 -10.02 -0.05
CA GLY A 2 -10.79 -10.54 -0.92
C GLY A 2 -11.33 -9.48 -1.85
N CYS A 3 -11.91 -9.94 -2.95
CA CYS A 3 -12.68 -9.12 -3.86
C CYS A 3 -14.15 -9.48 -3.64
N VAL A 4 -14.97 -8.48 -3.31
CA VAL A 4 -16.40 -8.67 -3.06
C VAL A 4 -17.19 -8.06 -4.21
N LEU A 5 -17.93 -8.90 -4.94
CA LEU A 5 -18.66 -8.48 -6.15
C LEU A 5 -20.07 -7.96 -5.85
N LYS A 6 -20.23 -7.33 -4.72
CA LYS A 6 -21.46 -6.65 -4.31
C LYS A 6 -21.15 -5.60 -3.28
N VAL A 7 -22.00 -4.61 -3.18
CA VAL A 7 -21.85 -3.55 -2.17
C VAL A 7 -22.03 -4.13 -0.77
N TYR A 8 -21.13 -3.80 0.12
CA TYR A 8 -21.18 -4.18 1.53
C TYR A 8 -20.77 -2.99 2.39
N LYS A 9 -21.04 -3.07 3.67
CA LYS A 9 -20.54 -2.06 4.63
C LYS A 9 -19.26 -2.56 5.27
N ASP A 10 -18.25 -1.69 5.32
CA ASP A 10 -17.00 -2.00 6.01
C ASP A 10 -17.19 -1.94 7.53
N HIS A 11 -16.12 -2.16 8.28
CA HIS A 11 -16.18 -2.17 9.74
C HIS A 11 -16.55 -0.80 10.34
N LEU A 12 -16.44 0.27 9.56
CA LEU A 12 -16.84 1.62 9.98
C LEU A 12 -18.25 1.99 9.48
N GLY A 13 -18.91 1.08 8.75
CA GLY A 13 -20.25 1.31 8.22
C GLY A 13 -20.32 2.01 6.88
N TYR A 14 -19.20 2.22 6.21
CA TYR A 14 -19.16 2.83 4.87
C TYR A 14 -19.43 1.81 3.77
N GLU A 15 -20.22 2.22 2.79
CA GLU A 15 -20.50 1.37 1.63
C GLU A 15 -19.25 1.21 0.78
N THR A 16 -18.90 -0.04 0.51
CA THR A 16 -17.66 -0.48 -0.07
C THR A 16 -17.95 -1.56 -1.09
N VAL A 17 -17.07 -1.75 -2.07
CA VAL A 17 -17.25 -2.77 -3.10
C VAL A 17 -15.89 -3.18 -3.67
N GLY A 18 -15.83 -4.37 -4.25
CA GLY A 18 -14.62 -4.86 -4.91
C GLY A 18 -13.49 -5.12 -3.93
N VAL A 19 -12.30 -4.61 -4.22
CA VAL A 19 -11.13 -4.77 -3.37
C VAL A 19 -11.02 -3.54 -2.45
N GLY A 20 -11.97 -3.42 -1.52
CA GLY A 20 -11.96 -2.35 -0.53
C GLY A 20 -12.19 -0.96 -1.08
N HIS A 21 -12.85 -0.82 -2.23
CA HIS A 21 -13.13 0.49 -2.81
C HIS A 21 -14.28 1.17 -2.05
N LEU A 22 -13.98 2.31 -1.42
CA LEU A 22 -14.98 3.16 -0.79
C LEU A 22 -15.81 3.83 -1.89
N ILE A 23 -17.12 3.62 -1.88
CA ILE A 23 -18.01 4.16 -2.93
C ILE A 23 -18.11 5.67 -2.79
N LEU A 24 -17.80 6.36 -3.89
CA LEU A 24 -17.84 7.81 -3.98
C LEU A 24 -19.14 8.27 -4.65
N LYS A 25 -19.52 9.52 -4.43
CA LYS A 25 -20.72 10.10 -5.05
C LYS A 25 -20.70 10.06 -6.56
N THR A 26 -19.51 10.01 -7.16
CA THR A 26 -19.33 9.96 -8.61
C THR A 26 -19.36 8.54 -9.18
N ASP A 27 -19.39 7.52 -8.30
CA ASP A 27 -19.41 6.12 -8.74
C ASP A 27 -20.83 5.70 -9.12
N GLU A 28 -20.94 4.80 -10.10
CA GLU A 28 -22.23 4.23 -10.54
C GLU A 28 -22.95 3.53 -9.40
N GLU A 29 -22.19 2.95 -8.48
CA GLU A 29 -22.70 2.18 -7.35
C GLU A 29 -23.27 3.05 -6.23
N TYR A 30 -23.05 4.35 -6.29
CA TYR A 30 -23.53 5.25 -5.25
C TYR A 30 -25.06 5.25 -5.17
N GLY A 31 -25.57 5.04 -3.99
CA GLY A 31 -27.02 5.05 -3.76
C GLY A 31 -27.75 3.77 -4.12
N GLN A 32 -27.05 2.75 -4.62
CA GLN A 32 -27.68 1.49 -5.01
C GLN A 32 -27.98 0.57 -3.82
N GLY A 33 -27.31 0.79 -2.70
CA GLY A 33 -27.56 0.04 -1.48
C GLY A 33 -26.75 -1.24 -1.36
N VAL A 34 -26.66 -1.74 -0.14
CA VAL A 34 -25.95 -2.97 0.19
C VAL A 34 -26.55 -4.14 -0.59
N GLY A 35 -25.69 -4.96 -1.17
CA GLY A 35 -26.09 -6.12 -1.98
C GLY A 35 -26.14 -5.85 -3.48
N PHE A 36 -26.01 -4.59 -3.90
CA PHE A 36 -25.98 -4.27 -5.32
C PHE A 36 -24.77 -4.94 -5.97
N PRO A 37 -24.99 -5.77 -7.03
CA PRO A 37 -23.91 -6.55 -7.63
C PRO A 37 -23.07 -5.73 -8.60
N ILE A 38 -21.79 -6.12 -8.70
CA ILE A 38 -20.89 -5.61 -9.74
C ILE A 38 -20.23 -6.79 -10.45
N THR A 39 -19.68 -6.53 -11.62
CA THR A 39 -18.92 -7.54 -12.36
C THR A 39 -17.45 -7.55 -11.89
N GLN A 40 -16.75 -8.64 -12.22
CA GLN A 40 -15.29 -8.69 -11.97
C GLN A 40 -14.56 -7.60 -12.74
N THR A 41 -14.98 -7.31 -13.98
CA THR A 41 -14.42 -6.23 -14.78
C THR A 41 -14.54 -4.89 -14.05
N ARG A 42 -15.72 -4.62 -13.48
CA ARG A 42 -15.93 -3.38 -12.72
C ARG A 42 -15.04 -3.31 -11.48
N ALA A 43 -14.92 -4.41 -10.76
CA ALA A 43 -14.03 -4.49 -9.59
C ALA A 43 -12.58 -4.19 -9.98
N ASP A 44 -12.12 -4.72 -11.10
CA ASP A 44 -10.77 -4.49 -11.61
C ASP A 44 -10.55 -3.03 -12.01
N GLU A 45 -11.54 -2.40 -12.65
CA GLU A 45 -11.48 -0.97 -12.99
C GLU A 45 -11.33 -0.09 -11.75
N LEU A 46 -12.13 -0.37 -10.72
CA LEU A 46 -12.08 0.38 -9.47
C LEU A 46 -10.74 0.20 -8.76
N LEU A 47 -10.22 -1.02 -8.75
CA LEU A 47 -8.91 -1.29 -8.15
C LEU A 47 -7.79 -0.54 -8.89
N PHE A 48 -7.82 -0.58 -10.22
CA PHE A 48 -6.83 0.12 -11.04
C PHE A 48 -6.87 1.63 -10.77
N TYR A 49 -8.06 2.20 -10.70
CA TYR A 49 -8.26 3.60 -10.39
C TYR A 49 -7.69 3.96 -9.00
N ASP A 50 -8.03 3.14 -8.00
CA ASP A 50 -7.56 3.37 -6.64
C ASP A 50 -6.04 3.26 -6.51
N LEU A 51 -5.44 2.28 -7.19
CA LEU A 51 -3.99 2.09 -7.19
C LEU A 51 -3.27 3.27 -7.85
N ASN A 52 -3.80 3.77 -8.95
CA ASN A 52 -3.21 4.94 -9.62
C ASN A 52 -3.27 6.17 -8.72
N ASN A 53 -4.38 6.38 -8.02
CA ASN A 53 -4.49 7.48 -7.07
C ASN A 53 -3.48 7.36 -5.93
N VAL A 54 -3.28 6.15 -5.42
CA VAL A 54 -2.29 5.91 -4.36
C VAL A 54 -0.88 6.20 -4.84
N LEU A 55 -0.54 5.77 -6.07
CA LEU A 55 0.79 6.03 -6.63
C LEU A 55 1.03 7.53 -6.81
N GLU A 56 0.03 8.27 -7.27
CA GLU A 56 0.13 9.72 -7.40
C GLU A 56 0.31 10.39 -6.04
N GLU A 57 -0.42 9.94 -5.03
CA GLU A 57 -0.25 10.46 -3.67
C GLU A 57 1.15 10.19 -3.13
N CYS A 58 1.68 8.98 -3.34
CA CYS A 58 3.03 8.63 -2.91
C CYS A 58 4.07 9.51 -3.57
N GLU A 59 3.96 9.70 -4.88
CA GLU A 59 4.86 10.56 -5.63
C GLU A 59 4.79 12.00 -5.11
N SER A 60 3.59 12.50 -4.86
CA SER A 60 3.37 13.86 -4.36
C SER A 60 3.92 14.05 -2.95
N HIS A 61 3.73 13.09 -2.06
CA HIS A 61 4.14 13.21 -0.66
C HIS A 61 5.62 12.95 -0.43
N PHE A 62 6.20 12.00 -1.15
CA PHE A 62 7.60 11.61 -0.93
C PHE A 62 8.58 12.32 -1.87
N HIS A 63 8.06 12.98 -2.92
CA HIS A 63 8.84 13.83 -3.83
C HIS A 63 10.10 13.13 -4.36
N GLN A 64 11.26 13.73 -4.12
CA GLN A 64 12.55 13.23 -4.59
C GLN A 64 12.89 11.84 -4.05
N ASN A 65 12.51 11.57 -2.79
CA ASN A 65 12.76 10.26 -2.21
C ASN A 65 12.06 9.16 -2.99
N TRP A 66 10.83 9.41 -3.44
CA TRP A 66 10.07 8.44 -4.22
C TRP A 66 10.84 8.04 -5.49
N SER A 67 11.41 9.00 -6.19
CA SER A 67 12.09 8.73 -7.45
C SER A 67 13.39 7.94 -7.29
N ILE A 68 14.06 8.07 -6.14
CA ILE A 68 15.34 7.38 -5.89
C ILE A 68 15.19 6.05 -5.15
N TRP A 69 14.03 5.79 -4.56
CA TRP A 69 13.80 4.52 -3.86
C TRP A 69 13.84 3.35 -4.85
N PRO A 70 14.38 2.19 -4.41
CA PRO A 70 14.27 0.97 -5.22
C PRO A 70 12.82 0.64 -5.54
N GLU A 71 12.58 -0.02 -6.66
CA GLU A 71 11.23 -0.41 -7.08
C GLU A 71 10.51 -1.22 -6.01
N GLU A 72 11.22 -2.14 -5.35
CA GLU A 72 10.65 -2.96 -4.28
C GLU A 72 10.13 -2.09 -3.12
N VAL A 73 10.89 -1.06 -2.74
CA VAL A 73 10.45 -0.11 -1.70
C VAL A 73 9.18 0.62 -2.12
N LYS A 74 9.14 1.10 -3.37
CA LYS A 74 7.96 1.79 -3.88
C LYS A 74 6.72 0.90 -3.82
N LEU A 75 6.85 -0.36 -4.20
CA LEU A 75 5.74 -1.31 -4.17
C LEU A 75 5.25 -1.56 -2.75
N ILE A 76 6.18 -1.72 -1.81
CA ILE A 76 5.83 -1.93 -0.40
C ILE A 76 5.12 -0.70 0.18
N ILE A 77 5.66 0.48 -0.05
CA ILE A 77 5.08 1.73 0.45
C ILE A 77 3.71 1.98 -0.19
N ALA A 78 3.57 1.74 -1.49
CA ALA A 78 2.28 1.88 -2.16
C ALA A 78 1.23 0.91 -1.59
N ASN A 79 1.62 -0.32 -1.29
CA ASN A 79 0.74 -1.31 -0.67
C ASN A 79 0.28 -0.83 0.71
N MET A 80 1.20 -0.32 1.52
CA MET A 80 0.87 0.24 2.83
C MET A 80 -0.07 1.45 2.69
N ALA A 81 0.22 2.34 1.75
CA ALA A 81 -0.61 3.51 1.51
C ALA A 81 -2.03 3.13 1.09
N PHE A 82 -2.15 2.12 0.23
CA PHE A 82 -3.46 1.60 -0.18
C PHE A 82 -4.25 1.04 1.01
N ASN A 83 -3.57 0.36 1.93
CA ASN A 83 -4.22 -0.26 3.09
C ASN A 83 -4.53 0.76 4.20
N LEU A 84 -3.59 1.66 4.48
CA LEU A 84 -3.64 2.58 5.62
C LEU A 84 -4.20 3.96 5.29
N GLY A 85 -3.99 4.41 4.07
CA GLY A 85 -4.11 5.81 3.72
C GLY A 85 -2.83 6.58 4.03
N MET A 86 -2.63 7.67 3.31
CA MET A 86 -1.39 8.45 3.41
C MET A 86 -1.20 9.08 4.80
N THR A 87 -2.29 9.54 5.41
CA THR A 87 -2.23 10.18 6.73
C THR A 87 -1.60 9.26 7.78
N LYS A 88 -2.00 8.00 7.80
CA LYS A 88 -1.44 7.01 8.74
C LYS A 88 -0.04 6.59 8.35
N LEU A 89 0.20 6.39 7.04
CA LEU A 89 1.51 6.00 6.54
C LEU A 89 2.58 7.03 6.92
N LYS A 90 2.27 8.31 6.82
CA LYS A 90 3.24 9.38 7.15
C LYS A 90 3.67 9.35 8.62
N LYS A 91 2.92 8.70 9.49
CA LYS A 91 3.27 8.57 10.91
C LYS A 91 4.36 7.53 11.15
N PHE A 92 4.70 6.73 10.17
CA PHE A 92 5.75 5.72 10.26
C PHE A 92 7.13 6.36 10.09
N GLN A 93 7.44 7.38 10.90
CA GLN A 93 8.64 8.19 10.73
C GLN A 93 9.93 7.40 10.86
N LEU A 94 10.01 6.52 11.86
CA LEU A 94 11.23 5.72 12.07
C LEU A 94 11.47 4.76 10.91
N MET A 95 10.40 4.15 10.40
CA MET A 95 10.50 3.26 9.24
C MET A 95 10.94 4.05 7.99
N LEU A 96 10.32 5.19 7.74
CA LEU A 96 10.64 6.01 6.57
C LEU A 96 12.05 6.58 6.64
N ASN A 97 12.49 7.00 7.82
CA ASN A 97 13.85 7.49 8.02
C ASN A 97 14.87 6.37 7.76
N ALA A 98 14.59 5.15 8.21
CA ALA A 98 15.45 4.01 7.98
C ALA A 98 15.51 3.65 6.49
N ILE A 99 14.38 3.73 5.78
CA ILE A 99 14.34 3.51 4.33
C ILE A 99 15.24 4.55 3.62
N ASN A 100 15.15 5.81 4.00
CA ASN A 100 15.96 6.87 3.40
C ASN A 100 17.46 6.71 3.69
N ALA A 101 17.79 6.06 4.81
CA ALA A 101 19.17 5.72 5.16
C ALA A 101 19.62 4.38 4.56
N GLU A 102 18.76 3.74 3.77
CA GLU A 102 19.01 2.41 3.17
C GLU A 102 19.22 1.32 4.23
N ASP A 103 18.70 1.54 5.43
CA ASP A 103 18.72 0.56 6.50
C ASP A 103 17.40 -0.20 6.52
N TYR A 104 17.25 -1.10 5.58
CA TYR A 104 15.98 -1.80 5.36
C TYR A 104 15.65 -2.79 6.47
N LYS A 105 16.65 -3.32 7.15
CA LYS A 105 16.42 -4.21 8.29
C LYS A 105 15.78 -3.47 9.45
N THR A 106 16.29 -2.28 9.77
CA THR A 106 15.69 -1.43 10.80
C THR A 106 14.31 -0.96 10.36
N ALA A 107 14.16 -0.59 9.09
CA ALA A 107 12.87 -0.17 8.54
C ALA A 107 11.81 -1.26 8.72
N ALA A 108 12.16 -2.51 8.41
CA ALA A 108 11.25 -3.65 8.56
C ALA A 108 10.87 -3.87 10.03
N LYS A 109 11.83 -3.77 10.93
CA LYS A 109 11.60 -3.90 12.36
C LYS A 109 10.62 -2.83 12.85
N GLU A 110 10.83 -1.59 12.45
CA GLU A 110 9.95 -0.49 12.82
C GLU A 110 8.53 -0.66 12.28
N GLY A 111 8.41 -1.16 11.05
CA GLY A 111 7.11 -1.45 10.45
C GLY A 111 6.36 -2.56 11.19
N LEU A 112 7.07 -3.58 11.65
CA LEU A 112 6.47 -4.66 12.43
C LEU A 112 6.11 -4.24 13.85
N ASP A 113 6.80 -3.25 14.39
CA ASP A 113 6.51 -2.71 15.73
C ASP A 113 5.45 -1.61 15.61
N SER A 114 4.27 -1.98 15.14
CA SER A 114 3.21 -1.01 14.88
C SER A 114 1.84 -1.63 15.10
N ARG A 115 0.84 -0.76 15.32
CA ARG A 115 -0.56 -1.19 15.43
C ARG A 115 -1.03 -1.81 14.12
N TRP A 116 -0.60 -1.27 13.00
CA TRP A 116 -0.91 -1.80 11.68
C TRP A 116 -0.49 -3.27 11.55
N ALA A 117 0.74 -3.59 11.99
CA ALA A 117 1.24 -4.96 11.93
C ALA A 117 0.39 -5.92 12.78
N LYS A 118 -0.15 -5.43 13.88
CA LYS A 118 -1.04 -6.24 14.74
C LYS A 118 -2.40 -6.46 14.08
N GLN A 119 -2.91 -5.47 13.35
CA GLN A 119 -4.21 -5.54 12.69
C GLN A 119 -4.19 -6.39 11.42
N VAL A 120 -3.14 -6.30 10.63
CA VAL A 120 -3.00 -7.04 9.37
C VAL A 120 -1.73 -7.89 9.38
N HIS A 121 -1.62 -8.75 10.38
CA HIS A 121 -0.41 -9.51 10.70
C HIS A 121 0.23 -10.19 9.49
N ASN A 122 -0.54 -10.92 8.71
CA ASN A 122 -0.01 -11.68 7.57
C ASN A 122 0.52 -10.76 6.47
N ARG A 123 -0.19 -9.68 6.19
CA ARG A 123 0.25 -8.67 5.20
C ARG A 123 1.52 -7.98 5.68
N ALA A 124 1.52 -7.51 6.93
CA ALA A 124 2.66 -6.82 7.50
C ALA A 124 3.90 -7.70 7.50
N LYS A 125 3.75 -8.96 7.91
CA LYS A 125 4.85 -9.94 7.91
C LYS A 125 5.40 -10.14 6.51
N ARG A 126 4.53 -10.27 5.51
CA ARG A 126 4.94 -10.46 4.12
C ARG A 126 5.67 -9.23 3.57
N LEU A 127 5.08 -8.05 3.77
CA LEU A 127 5.67 -6.81 3.24
C LEU A 127 6.99 -6.47 3.94
N MET A 128 7.03 -6.59 5.26
CA MET A 128 8.23 -6.28 6.02
C MET A 128 9.33 -7.32 5.79
N GLY A 129 8.95 -8.57 5.53
CA GLY A 129 9.90 -9.60 5.11
C GLY A 129 10.56 -9.26 3.79
N ARG A 130 9.80 -8.74 2.84
CA ARG A 130 10.34 -8.28 1.56
C ARG A 130 11.25 -7.07 1.75
N LEU A 131 10.85 -6.12 2.60
CA LEU A 131 11.64 -4.95 2.92
C LEU A 131 12.97 -5.34 3.58
N HIS A 132 12.91 -6.23 4.55
CA HIS A 132 14.11 -6.75 5.26
C HIS A 132 15.06 -7.43 4.28
N GLY A 133 14.53 -8.09 3.26
CA GLY A 133 15.32 -8.82 2.28
C GLY A 133 16.00 -7.96 1.23
N ILE A 134 15.71 -6.66 1.19
CA ILE A 134 16.38 -5.77 0.24
C ILE A 134 17.84 -5.63 0.69
N ASP A 135 18.75 -6.02 -0.17
CA ASP A 135 20.16 -5.99 0.11
C ASP A 135 20.78 -4.81 -0.62
N VAL A 136 21.45 -3.92 0.14
CA VAL A 136 22.16 -2.79 -0.43
C VAL A 136 23.25 -3.25 -1.41
N THR A 137 23.80 -4.43 -1.19
CA THR A 137 24.81 -5.00 -2.10
C THR A 137 24.21 -5.38 -3.44
N ASP A 138 22.90 -5.55 -3.53
CA ASP A 138 22.21 -5.81 -4.80
C ASP A 138 22.32 -4.65 -5.78
N LYS A 139 22.68 -3.47 -5.30
CA LYS A 139 22.95 -2.32 -6.17
C LYS A 139 24.26 -2.44 -6.91
N PHE A 140 25.12 -3.36 -6.50
CA PHE A 140 26.46 -3.53 -7.06
C PHE A 140 26.58 -4.93 -7.64
N ASP A 141 27.38 -5.05 -8.70
CA ASP A 141 27.72 -6.35 -9.24
C ASP A 141 28.81 -6.99 -8.38
N ASN A 142 29.27 -8.18 -8.80
CA ASN A 142 30.31 -8.91 -8.06
C ASN A 142 31.66 -8.20 -8.03
N GLU A 143 31.83 -7.18 -8.84
CA GLU A 143 33.06 -6.39 -8.92
C GLU A 143 32.93 -5.08 -8.15
N GLY A 144 31.81 -4.88 -7.45
CA GLY A 144 31.54 -3.67 -6.69
C GLY A 144 31.04 -2.50 -7.53
N LYS A 145 30.67 -2.74 -8.77
CA LYS A 145 30.09 -1.70 -9.64
C LYS A 145 28.59 -1.65 -9.49
N LEU A 146 28.05 -0.45 -9.63
CA LEU A 146 26.62 -0.24 -9.56
C LEU A 146 25.92 -1.02 -10.68
N LYS A 147 24.97 -1.83 -10.28
CA LYS A 147 24.16 -2.62 -11.22
C LYS A 147 23.25 -1.76 -12.07
#